data_3bd19357fa5225ca65ad0249a4fe0ac8
#
_entry.id   3bd19357fa5225ca65ad0249a4fe0ac8
#
_cell.length_a   1.000
_cell.length_b   1.000
_cell.length_c   1.000
_cell.angle_alpha   90.00
_cell.angle_beta   90.00
_cell.angle_gamma   90.00
#
_symmetry.space_group_name_H-M   'P 1'
#
loop_
_entity.id
_entity.type
_entity.pdbx_description
1 polymer ?
#
loop_
_entity_poly.entity_id
_entity_poly.type
_entity_poly.pdbx_seq_one_letter_code
_entity_poly.pdbx_strand_id
1 'polypeptide(L)'
;MKKLISLVCLLSSIVAGHAGGMSSRARQSRPVEAGGGVVRILAIGNSFSEDAVDQYFHEICAATGKKVVVGDLYIPGCPLERHHLNALADSAAYRFRRIGLDGATITASPVKLGTALASDEWDFVSFQQSSPLSGLYSSYVTLSPLMEYVDSVAGGNPVYMWHQTWAYSPDSAHGAFPNYGSDQKIMYDSIMGASRRVMADHPALSVLIPSGTAIQAARRAGGDYDLTRDGYHLDLLTGRYTAACTWFEAIFGESVVGNPYRPAGMTEEQARLAQEAAHTAVSSPYGDGF
;
A
#
# COMPACT_ATOMS: atom_id res chain seq x y z
N MET A 1 -28.18 -81.66 -5.91
CA MET A 1 -26.91 -80.91 -5.84
C MET A 1 -27.13 -79.55 -6.52
N LYS A 2 -27.47 -78.50 -5.76
CA LYS A 2 -27.60 -77.14 -6.24
C LYS A 2 -26.68 -76.23 -5.42
N LYS A 3 -25.66 -75.69 -6.06
CA LYS A 3 -24.70 -74.76 -5.44
C LYS A 3 -25.33 -73.42 -5.32
N LEU A 4 -25.41 -72.91 -4.09
CA LEU A 4 -25.79 -71.58 -3.76
C LEU A 4 -24.55 -70.63 -3.87
N ILE A 5 -24.55 -69.66 -4.74
CA ILE A 5 -23.51 -68.67 -4.86
C ILE A 5 -24.00 -67.45 -4.06
N SER A 6 -23.29 -67.13 -2.96
CA SER A 6 -23.52 -65.90 -2.14
C SER A 6 -22.80 -64.73 -2.79
N LEU A 7 -23.58 -63.73 -3.16
CA LEU A 7 -23.08 -62.48 -3.68
C LEU A 7 -22.87 -61.51 -2.47
N VAL A 8 -21.60 -61.19 -2.18
CA VAL A 8 -21.24 -60.20 -1.16
C VAL A 8 -21.20 -58.85 -1.85
N CYS A 9 -22.17 -58.00 -1.54
CA CYS A 9 -22.15 -56.59 -1.92
C CYS A 9 -21.22 -55.82 -0.99
N LEU A 10 -20.06 -55.34 -1.47
CA LEU A 10 -19.24 -54.33 -0.80
C LEU A 10 -19.88 -52.96 -1.05
N LEU A 11 -20.42 -52.39 0.01
CA LEU A 11 -20.78 -50.96 0.05
C LEU A 11 -19.52 -50.14 0.31
N SER A 12 -18.98 -49.52 -0.74
CA SER A 12 -17.96 -48.51 -0.63
C SER A 12 -18.63 -47.15 -0.35
N SER A 13 -18.54 -46.70 0.89
CA SER A 13 -18.92 -45.37 1.32
C SER A 13 -17.93 -44.33 0.74
N ILE A 14 -18.37 -43.60 -0.26
CA ILE A 14 -17.65 -42.43 -0.76
C ILE A 14 -17.85 -41.30 0.23
N VAL A 15 -16.83 -41.01 1.02
CA VAL A 15 -16.76 -39.75 1.80
C VAL A 15 -16.50 -38.62 0.80
N ALA A 16 -17.54 -37.88 0.47
CA ALA A 16 -17.41 -36.62 -0.28
C ALA A 16 -16.79 -35.57 0.63
N GLY A 17 -15.48 -35.41 0.49
CA GLY A 17 -14.79 -34.23 1.07
C GLY A 17 -15.34 -32.97 0.43
N HIS A 18 -16.03 -32.13 1.22
CA HIS A 18 -16.34 -30.76 0.85
C HIS A 18 -15.03 -29.97 0.83
N ALA A 19 -14.35 -29.92 -0.32
CA ALA A 19 -13.42 -28.85 -0.61
C ALA A 19 -14.26 -27.59 -0.78
N GLY A 20 -14.27 -26.76 0.26
CA GLY A 20 -14.82 -25.41 0.18
C GLY A 20 -14.00 -24.61 -0.85
N GLY A 21 -14.42 -24.66 -2.10
CA GLY A 21 -13.89 -23.84 -3.16
C GLY A 21 -14.24 -22.38 -2.82
N MET A 22 -13.24 -21.60 -2.38
CA MET A 22 -13.35 -20.14 -2.38
C MET A 22 -13.63 -19.72 -3.83
N SER A 23 -14.86 -19.32 -4.08
CA SER A 23 -15.26 -18.69 -5.35
C SER A 23 -14.41 -17.42 -5.47
N SER A 24 -13.38 -17.47 -6.30
CA SER A 24 -12.67 -16.28 -6.77
C SER A 24 -13.63 -15.47 -7.66
N ARG A 25 -14.56 -14.73 -7.03
CA ARG A 25 -15.20 -13.62 -7.72
C ARG A 25 -14.08 -12.65 -8.04
N ALA A 26 -13.75 -12.52 -9.32
CA ALA A 26 -12.93 -11.42 -9.81
C ALA A 26 -13.57 -10.13 -9.25
N ARG A 27 -12.87 -9.49 -8.30
CA ARG A 27 -13.29 -8.21 -7.75
C ARG A 27 -13.18 -7.22 -8.90
N GLN A 28 -14.30 -6.86 -9.48
CA GLN A 28 -14.35 -5.68 -10.35
C GLN A 28 -13.99 -4.49 -9.46
N SER A 29 -12.88 -3.82 -9.78
CA SER A 29 -12.56 -2.52 -9.20
C SER A 29 -13.80 -1.64 -9.30
N ARG A 30 -14.34 -1.20 -8.16
CA ARG A 30 -15.38 -0.17 -8.17
C ARG A 30 -14.74 1.04 -8.82
N PRO A 31 -15.24 1.54 -9.96
CA PRO A 31 -14.79 2.83 -10.45
C PRO A 31 -15.08 3.84 -9.33
N VAL A 32 -14.09 4.63 -8.94
CA VAL A 32 -14.36 5.81 -8.12
C VAL A 32 -15.32 6.64 -8.98
N GLU A 33 -16.60 6.65 -8.60
CA GLU A 33 -17.59 7.37 -9.40
C GLU A 33 -17.14 8.84 -9.50
N ALA A 34 -17.06 9.34 -10.72
CA ALA A 34 -16.74 10.74 -11.03
C ALA A 34 -17.81 11.74 -10.50
N GLY A 35 -18.65 11.33 -9.56
CA GLY A 35 -19.79 12.03 -9.03
C GLY A 35 -19.77 12.14 -7.51
N GLY A 36 -19.00 13.09 -6.94
CA GLY A 36 -19.33 13.73 -5.66
C GLY A 36 -19.31 12.88 -4.38
N GLY A 37 -19.03 11.59 -4.43
CA GLY A 37 -18.95 10.70 -3.26
C GLY A 37 -17.71 10.94 -2.40
N VAL A 38 -17.78 10.54 -1.12
CA VAL A 38 -16.61 10.54 -0.24
C VAL A 38 -15.82 9.26 -0.47
N VAL A 39 -14.51 9.38 -0.71
CA VAL A 39 -13.58 8.24 -0.83
C VAL A 39 -12.85 8.04 0.48
N ARG A 40 -12.91 6.85 1.03
CA ARG A 40 -12.31 6.48 2.32
C ARG A 40 -11.14 5.53 2.11
N ILE A 41 -9.98 5.92 2.59
CA ILE A 41 -8.72 5.24 2.34
C ILE A 41 -8.08 4.90 3.68
N LEU A 42 -7.69 3.63 3.88
CA LEU A 42 -6.92 3.20 5.05
C LEU A 42 -5.54 2.71 4.61
N ALA A 43 -4.50 3.32 5.13
CA ALA A 43 -3.13 2.83 5.01
C ALA A 43 -2.77 1.97 6.22
N ILE A 44 -2.41 0.70 6.02
CA ILE A 44 -1.85 -0.18 7.06
C ILE A 44 -0.35 -0.24 6.84
N GLY A 45 0.42 0.42 7.73
CA GLY A 45 1.83 0.56 7.46
C GLY A 45 2.68 1.07 8.63
N ASN A 46 3.65 1.88 8.27
CA ASN A 46 4.68 2.42 9.15
C ASN A 46 5.04 3.86 8.72
N SER A 47 6.22 4.36 9.07
CA SER A 47 6.66 5.72 8.71
C SER A 47 6.65 6.02 7.20
N PHE A 48 6.66 5.00 6.34
CA PHE A 48 6.59 5.18 4.91
C PHE A 48 5.16 5.47 4.43
N SER A 49 4.11 4.86 5.04
CA SER A 49 2.73 5.31 4.80
C SER A 49 2.48 6.71 5.38
N GLU A 50 2.97 6.96 6.60
CA GLU A 50 2.88 8.29 7.23
C GLU A 50 3.47 9.38 6.32
N ASP A 51 4.68 9.16 5.77
CA ASP A 51 5.31 10.11 4.84
C ASP A 51 4.51 10.32 3.55
N ALA A 52 3.70 9.35 3.13
CA ALA A 52 2.95 9.42 1.88
C ALA A 52 1.54 10.01 2.03
N VAL A 53 0.83 9.79 3.15
CA VAL A 53 -0.59 10.12 3.24
C VAL A 53 -0.96 11.12 4.32
N ASP A 54 -0.11 11.35 5.33
CA ASP A 54 -0.42 12.21 6.47
C ASP A 54 -0.31 13.71 6.16
N GLN A 55 0.36 14.05 5.06
CA GLN A 55 0.52 15.43 4.59
C GLN A 55 0.26 15.49 3.09
N TYR A 56 -0.34 16.58 2.64
CA TYR A 56 -0.56 16.97 1.24
C TYR A 56 -1.57 16.13 0.46
N PHE A 57 -1.76 14.84 0.77
CA PHE A 57 -2.68 13.98 0.02
C PHE A 57 -4.12 14.50 0.09
N HIS A 58 -4.60 14.87 1.28
CA HIS A 58 -5.94 15.44 1.47
C HIS A 58 -6.10 16.75 0.68
N GLU A 59 -5.11 17.63 0.74
CA GLU A 59 -5.13 18.93 0.08
C GLU A 59 -5.04 18.81 -1.45
N ILE A 60 -4.24 17.87 -1.98
CA ILE A 60 -4.17 17.55 -3.41
C ILE A 60 -5.56 17.09 -3.90
N CYS A 61 -6.23 16.24 -3.15
CA CYS A 61 -7.59 15.79 -3.45
C CYS A 61 -8.59 16.96 -3.40
N ALA A 62 -8.56 17.74 -2.34
CA ALA A 62 -9.46 18.88 -2.16
C ALA A 62 -9.32 19.93 -3.27
N ALA A 63 -8.10 20.17 -3.75
CA ALA A 63 -7.81 21.11 -4.83
C ALA A 63 -8.45 20.71 -6.17
N THR A 64 -8.84 19.46 -6.35
CA THR A 64 -9.58 18.94 -7.52
C THR A 64 -11.05 18.64 -7.20
N GLY A 65 -11.54 19.09 -6.05
CA GLY A 65 -12.94 18.89 -5.63
C GLY A 65 -13.25 17.47 -5.13
N LYS A 66 -12.25 16.62 -4.94
CA LYS A 66 -12.42 15.28 -4.39
C LYS A 66 -12.54 15.34 -2.86
N LYS A 67 -13.50 14.59 -2.33
CA LYS A 67 -13.74 14.48 -0.89
C LYS A 67 -13.14 13.18 -0.39
N VAL A 68 -12.16 13.26 0.50
CA VAL A 68 -11.48 12.07 1.04
C VAL A 68 -11.49 12.05 2.57
N VAL A 69 -11.54 10.83 3.10
CA VAL A 69 -11.20 10.54 4.50
C VAL A 69 -9.99 9.61 4.45
N VAL A 70 -8.94 9.94 5.20
CA VAL A 70 -7.70 9.17 5.20
C VAL A 70 -7.44 8.63 6.59
N GLY A 71 -7.26 7.32 6.70
CA GLY A 71 -6.77 6.64 7.89
C GLY A 71 -5.33 6.19 7.70
N ASP A 72 -4.45 6.50 8.65
CA ASP A 72 -3.11 5.92 8.74
C ASP A 72 -2.99 5.10 10.02
N LEU A 73 -2.82 3.79 9.85
CA LEU A 73 -2.66 2.84 10.93
C LEU A 73 -1.18 2.46 11.06
N TYR A 74 -0.52 3.09 11.99
CA TYR A 74 0.92 3.20 12.09
C TYR A 74 1.53 2.45 13.28
N ILE A 75 2.61 1.73 12.99
CA ILE A 75 3.61 1.29 13.98
C ILE A 75 5.00 1.55 13.38
N PRO A 76 5.97 2.16 14.13
CA PRO A 76 7.31 2.43 13.59
C PRO A 76 7.99 1.17 13.05
N GLY A 77 8.47 1.24 11.79
CA GLY A 77 9.22 0.16 11.13
C GLY A 77 8.50 -1.19 11.04
N CYS A 78 7.18 -1.22 11.18
CA CYS A 78 6.39 -2.45 11.25
C CYS A 78 6.46 -3.26 9.95
N PRO A 79 6.94 -4.51 9.97
CA PRO A 79 6.86 -5.41 8.83
C PRO A 79 5.50 -6.11 8.76
N LEU A 80 5.17 -6.69 7.61
CA LEU A 80 3.95 -7.47 7.39
C LEU A 80 3.71 -8.55 8.46
N GLU A 81 4.77 -9.26 8.85
CA GLU A 81 4.70 -10.28 9.89
C GLU A 81 4.16 -9.72 11.21
N ARG A 82 4.64 -8.56 11.65
CA ARG A 82 4.17 -7.94 12.91
C ARG A 82 2.74 -7.45 12.80
N HIS A 83 2.31 -6.94 11.63
CA HIS A 83 0.90 -6.60 11.41
C HIS A 83 0.02 -7.83 11.55
N HIS A 84 0.42 -8.96 10.94
CA HIS A 84 -0.31 -10.23 11.04
C HIS A 84 -0.36 -10.77 12.48
N LEU A 85 0.77 -10.77 13.21
CA LEU A 85 0.81 -11.20 14.60
C LEU A 85 -0.07 -10.33 15.51
N ASN A 86 -0.08 -9.00 15.29
CA ASN A 86 -0.97 -8.10 16.01
C ASN A 86 -2.45 -8.36 15.71
N ALA A 87 -2.78 -8.73 14.47
CA ALA A 87 -4.13 -9.11 14.09
C ALA A 87 -4.60 -10.38 14.84
N LEU A 88 -3.76 -11.43 14.84
CA LEU A 88 -4.04 -12.69 15.53
C LEU A 88 -4.17 -12.52 17.05
N ALA A 89 -3.35 -11.68 17.64
CA ALA A 89 -3.33 -11.43 19.08
C ALA A 89 -4.35 -10.36 19.51
N ASP A 90 -5.10 -9.78 18.58
CA ASP A 90 -6.01 -8.65 18.84
C ASP A 90 -5.33 -7.50 19.61
N SER A 91 -4.07 -7.21 19.27
CA SER A 91 -3.20 -6.31 20.03
C SER A 91 -3.53 -4.84 19.75
N ALA A 92 -3.71 -4.05 20.81
CA ALA A 92 -3.80 -2.60 20.74
C ALA A 92 -2.36 -2.02 20.66
N ALA A 93 -1.79 -2.00 19.45
CA ALA A 93 -0.38 -1.65 19.22
C ALA A 93 -0.19 -0.47 18.27
N TYR A 94 -1.25 0.04 17.68
CA TYR A 94 -1.19 1.05 16.63
C TYR A 94 -1.45 2.45 17.14
N ARG A 95 -0.80 3.44 16.52
CA ARG A 95 -1.33 4.80 16.43
C ARG A 95 -2.24 4.84 15.21
N PHE A 96 -3.48 5.28 15.39
CA PHE A 96 -4.43 5.49 14.32
C PHE A 96 -4.67 6.99 14.15
N ARG A 97 -4.30 7.52 13.02
CA ARG A 97 -4.51 8.89 12.63
C ARG A 97 -5.60 8.94 11.55
N ARG A 98 -6.60 9.79 11.74
CA ARG A 98 -7.71 9.96 10.81
C ARG A 98 -7.83 11.42 10.41
N ILE A 99 -7.70 11.70 9.11
CA ILE A 99 -7.93 13.01 8.52
C ILE A 99 -9.37 13.02 8.01
N GLY A 100 -10.19 13.93 8.54
CA GLY A 100 -11.59 14.09 8.18
C GLY A 100 -11.78 14.86 6.86
N LEU A 101 -13.04 15.01 6.44
CA LEU A 101 -13.41 15.75 5.23
C LEU A 101 -12.99 17.21 5.25
N ASP A 102 -12.89 17.79 6.42
CA ASP A 102 -12.46 19.17 6.66
C ASP A 102 -10.95 19.34 6.77
N GLY A 103 -10.19 18.22 6.59
CA GLY A 103 -8.74 18.18 6.79
C GLY A 103 -8.32 18.11 8.26
N ALA A 104 -9.26 18.16 9.20
CA ALA A 104 -8.93 18.02 10.62
C ALA A 104 -8.46 16.62 10.96
N THR A 105 -7.40 16.55 11.76
CA THR A 105 -6.79 15.27 12.16
C THR A 105 -7.17 14.90 13.57
N ILE A 106 -7.65 13.65 13.75
CA ILE A 106 -7.85 13.01 15.05
C ILE A 106 -6.87 11.86 15.18
N THR A 107 -6.21 11.76 16.33
CA THR A 107 -5.27 10.67 16.61
C THR A 107 -5.71 9.89 17.84
N ALA A 108 -5.76 8.56 17.73
CA ALA A 108 -5.99 7.62 18.82
C ALA A 108 -4.81 6.65 18.95
N SER A 109 -4.40 6.35 20.19
CA SER A 109 -3.33 5.40 20.49
C SER A 109 -3.42 4.97 21.96
N PRO A 110 -3.30 3.68 22.27
CA PRO A 110 -3.13 2.56 21.34
C PRO A 110 -4.48 2.09 20.75
N VAL A 111 -4.46 1.61 19.50
CA VAL A 111 -5.63 1.11 18.78
C VAL A 111 -5.33 -0.30 18.24
N LYS A 112 -6.37 -1.14 18.13
CA LYS A 112 -6.29 -2.45 17.48
C LYS A 112 -6.51 -2.31 15.96
N LEU A 113 -5.91 -3.19 15.17
CA LEU A 113 -6.15 -3.25 13.72
C LEU A 113 -7.65 -3.40 13.41
N GLY A 114 -8.33 -4.37 14.06
CA GLY A 114 -9.76 -4.59 13.86
C GLY A 114 -10.63 -3.39 14.21
N THR A 115 -10.27 -2.61 15.24
CA THR A 115 -10.98 -1.39 15.61
C THR A 115 -10.88 -0.32 14.52
N ALA A 116 -9.69 -0.12 13.94
CA ALA A 116 -9.51 0.84 12.86
C ALA A 116 -10.24 0.40 11.56
N LEU A 117 -10.20 -0.90 11.25
CA LEU A 117 -10.94 -1.46 10.11
C LEU A 117 -12.46 -1.26 10.25
N ALA A 118 -13.01 -1.47 11.45
CA ALA A 118 -14.45 -1.34 11.72
C ALA A 118 -14.90 0.12 11.92
N SER A 119 -13.98 1.09 11.94
CA SER A 119 -14.31 2.49 12.25
C SER A 119 -14.93 3.27 11.09
N ASP A 120 -14.85 2.74 9.87
CA ASP A 120 -15.46 3.33 8.68
C ASP A 120 -15.70 2.25 7.61
N GLU A 121 -16.49 2.56 6.57
CA GLU A 121 -16.60 1.73 5.37
C GLU A 121 -15.50 2.14 4.38
N TRP A 122 -14.33 1.53 4.52
CA TRP A 122 -13.17 1.85 3.70
C TRP A 122 -13.37 1.42 2.24
N ASP A 123 -13.19 2.35 1.30
CA ASP A 123 -13.23 2.06 -0.13
C ASP A 123 -11.90 1.46 -0.61
N PHE A 124 -10.80 1.88 0.01
CA PHE A 124 -9.45 1.41 -0.30
C PHE A 124 -8.68 1.06 0.97
N VAL A 125 -7.96 -0.06 0.93
CA VAL A 125 -7.02 -0.46 2.00
C VAL A 125 -5.67 -0.79 1.38
N SER A 126 -4.61 -0.13 1.85
CA SER A 126 -3.26 -0.40 1.37
C SER A 126 -2.44 -1.23 2.35
N PHE A 127 -1.57 -2.04 1.79
CA PHE A 127 -0.52 -2.77 2.48
C PHE A 127 0.85 -2.36 1.93
N GLN A 128 1.87 -2.51 2.76
CA GLN A 128 3.27 -2.30 2.39
C GLN A 128 4.19 -3.19 3.22
N GLN A 129 5.41 -3.41 2.75
CA GLN A 129 6.46 -4.01 3.58
C GLN A 129 7.29 -2.91 4.26
N SER A 130 7.91 -3.21 5.39
CA SER A 130 8.88 -2.30 6.02
C SER A 130 10.11 -2.12 5.13
N SER A 131 10.71 -0.93 5.16
CA SER A 131 11.80 -0.57 4.25
C SER A 131 13.01 -1.52 4.30
N PRO A 132 13.44 -2.07 5.46
CA PRO A 132 14.51 -3.07 5.51
C PRO A 132 14.23 -4.33 4.69
N LEU A 133 12.97 -4.67 4.51
CA LEU A 133 12.52 -5.93 3.90
C LEU A 133 11.83 -5.73 2.55
N SER A 134 11.65 -4.49 2.10
CA SER A 134 10.82 -4.16 0.94
C SER A 134 11.29 -4.76 -0.38
N GLY A 135 12.59 -5.02 -0.55
CA GLY A 135 13.15 -5.74 -1.69
C GLY A 135 13.32 -7.24 -1.48
N LEU A 136 13.01 -7.76 -0.28
CA LEU A 136 13.21 -9.17 0.08
C LEU A 136 11.88 -9.92 0.02
N TYR A 137 11.49 -10.38 -1.18
CA TYR A 137 10.18 -11.02 -1.39
C TYR A 137 9.91 -12.22 -0.49
N SER A 138 10.94 -12.95 -0.06
CA SER A 138 10.79 -14.05 0.92
C SER A 138 10.19 -13.62 2.26
N SER A 139 10.20 -12.33 2.59
CA SER A 139 9.60 -11.77 3.80
C SER A 139 8.10 -11.48 3.71
N TYR A 140 7.46 -11.79 2.57
CA TYR A 140 6.06 -11.45 2.28
C TYR A 140 5.07 -12.57 2.63
N VAL A 141 5.53 -13.66 3.23
CA VAL A 141 4.74 -14.87 3.50
C VAL A 141 3.48 -14.62 4.34
N THR A 142 3.45 -13.56 5.13
CA THR A 142 2.31 -13.21 5.98
C THR A 142 1.33 -12.24 5.31
N LEU A 143 1.55 -11.83 4.06
CA LEU A 143 0.65 -10.90 3.37
C LEU A 143 -0.72 -11.53 3.12
N SER A 144 -0.79 -12.75 2.56
CA SER A 144 -2.07 -13.42 2.33
C SER A 144 -2.90 -13.59 3.61
N PRO A 145 -2.39 -14.18 4.71
CA PRO A 145 -3.19 -14.29 5.93
C PRO A 145 -3.53 -12.93 6.58
N LEU A 146 -2.71 -11.90 6.40
CA LEU A 146 -3.06 -10.54 6.82
C LEU A 146 -4.22 -9.98 5.99
N MET A 147 -4.20 -10.16 4.67
CA MET A 147 -5.29 -9.75 3.78
C MET A 147 -6.59 -10.50 4.10
N GLU A 148 -6.53 -11.79 4.39
CA GLU A 148 -7.68 -12.59 4.83
C GLU A 148 -8.29 -12.06 6.13
N TYR A 149 -7.46 -11.70 7.10
CA TYR A 149 -7.93 -11.06 8.33
C TYR A 149 -8.62 -9.73 8.02
N VAL A 150 -8.00 -8.88 7.23
CA VAL A 150 -8.57 -7.57 6.85
C VAL A 150 -9.90 -7.76 6.12
N ASP A 151 -10.00 -8.71 5.20
CA ASP A 151 -11.23 -9.05 4.47
C ASP A 151 -12.35 -9.52 5.41
N SER A 152 -12.01 -10.24 6.47
CA SER A 152 -12.97 -10.76 7.45
C SER A 152 -13.54 -9.68 8.38
N VAL A 153 -12.83 -8.57 8.56
CA VAL A 153 -13.19 -7.52 9.55
C VAL A 153 -13.63 -6.22 8.88
N ALA A 154 -13.07 -5.89 7.70
CA ALA A 154 -13.42 -4.66 7.01
C ALA A 154 -14.90 -4.67 6.60
N GLY A 155 -15.62 -3.62 7.00
CA GLY A 155 -16.96 -3.34 6.46
C GLY A 155 -16.86 -3.00 4.97
N GLY A 156 -17.88 -3.38 4.19
CA GLY A 156 -17.87 -3.10 2.77
C GLY A 156 -17.10 -4.14 1.94
N ASN A 157 -16.48 -3.70 0.88
CA ASN A 157 -15.68 -4.54 -0.02
C ASN A 157 -14.53 -3.68 -0.60
N PRO A 158 -13.52 -3.36 0.21
CA PRO A 158 -12.48 -2.42 -0.20
C PRO A 158 -11.66 -2.93 -1.37
N VAL A 159 -11.18 -2.01 -2.18
CA VAL A 159 -10.13 -2.27 -3.16
C VAL A 159 -8.80 -2.36 -2.41
N TYR A 160 -8.10 -3.48 -2.55
CA TYR A 160 -6.80 -3.65 -1.94
C TYR A 160 -5.69 -3.10 -2.82
N MET A 161 -4.76 -2.38 -2.17
CA MET A 161 -3.66 -1.68 -2.81
C MET A 161 -2.32 -2.15 -2.26
N TRP A 162 -1.31 -2.17 -3.11
CA TRP A 162 0.08 -2.36 -2.70
C TRP A 162 0.82 -1.02 -2.78
N HIS A 163 1.31 -0.53 -1.65
CA HIS A 163 2.17 0.64 -1.59
C HIS A 163 3.63 0.19 -1.76
N GLN A 164 4.19 0.41 -2.96
CA GLN A 164 5.59 0.22 -3.26
C GLN A 164 6.40 1.35 -2.60
N THR A 165 7.23 0.99 -1.64
CA THR A 165 8.09 1.93 -0.93
C THR A 165 9.35 2.28 -1.75
N TRP A 166 10.11 3.26 -1.30
CA TRP A 166 11.29 3.78 -2.00
C TRP A 166 12.60 3.23 -1.45
N ALA A 167 13.64 3.25 -2.28
CA ALA A 167 15.01 2.93 -1.86
C ALA A 167 15.60 4.07 -1.02
N TYR A 168 16.50 3.71 -0.12
CA TYR A 168 17.27 4.67 0.68
C TYR A 168 18.10 5.61 -0.21
N SER A 169 18.59 6.72 0.35
CA SER A 169 19.56 7.56 -0.35
C SER A 169 20.93 6.86 -0.45
N PRO A 170 21.77 7.24 -1.42
CA PRO A 170 23.06 6.58 -1.64
C PRO A 170 24.00 6.61 -0.43
N ASP A 171 23.88 7.63 0.41
CA ASP A 171 24.68 7.88 1.61
C ASP A 171 23.97 7.45 2.90
N SER A 172 22.87 6.71 2.80
CA SER A 172 22.09 6.29 3.96
C SER A 172 22.92 5.50 4.98
N ALA A 173 22.86 5.91 6.23
CA ALA A 173 23.44 5.20 7.37
C ALA A 173 22.47 4.19 8.01
N HIS A 174 21.35 3.87 7.38
CA HIS A 174 20.36 2.93 7.92
C HIS A 174 20.97 1.54 8.08
N GLY A 175 20.86 0.94 9.28
CA GLY A 175 21.48 -0.34 9.63
C GLY A 175 21.09 -1.54 8.77
N ALA A 176 20.00 -1.46 8.01
CA ALA A 176 19.58 -2.50 7.07
C ALA A 176 20.03 -2.24 5.63
N PHE A 177 20.66 -1.12 5.32
CA PHE A 177 21.12 -0.83 3.97
C PHE A 177 22.12 -1.88 3.43
N PRO A 178 23.01 -2.49 4.28
CA PRO A 178 23.84 -3.61 3.87
C PRO A 178 23.09 -4.84 3.34
N ASN A 179 21.81 -5.02 3.63
CA ASN A 179 20.99 -6.08 3.02
C ASN A 179 20.92 -5.95 1.48
N TYR A 180 21.21 -4.76 0.97
CA TYR A 180 21.24 -4.40 -0.45
C TYR A 180 22.64 -3.99 -0.91
N GLY A 181 23.70 -4.47 -0.22
CA GLY A 181 25.08 -4.12 -0.49
C GLY A 181 25.42 -2.64 -0.27
N SER A 182 24.60 -1.91 0.49
CA SER A 182 24.68 -0.44 0.65
C SER A 182 24.65 0.28 -0.70
N ASP A 183 23.89 -0.24 -1.64
CA ASP A 183 23.74 0.30 -3.00
C ASP A 183 22.26 0.65 -3.26
N GLN A 184 22.02 1.92 -3.55
CA GLN A 184 20.67 2.44 -3.82
C GLN A 184 20.01 1.76 -5.02
N LYS A 185 20.80 1.54 -6.10
CA LYS A 185 20.26 0.94 -7.31
C LYS A 185 19.88 -0.52 -7.07
N ILE A 186 20.71 -1.27 -6.35
CA ILE A 186 20.41 -2.65 -5.99
C ILE A 186 19.17 -2.71 -5.11
N MET A 187 19.03 -1.80 -4.14
CA MET A 187 17.83 -1.72 -3.32
C MET A 187 16.59 -1.38 -4.16
N TYR A 188 16.68 -0.38 -5.05
CA TYR A 188 15.60 0.00 -5.95
C TYR A 188 15.15 -1.18 -6.83
N ASP A 189 16.09 -1.80 -7.54
CA ASP A 189 15.80 -2.94 -8.41
C ASP A 189 15.15 -4.11 -7.64
N SER A 190 15.61 -4.36 -6.41
CA SER A 190 15.06 -5.39 -5.52
C SER A 190 13.61 -5.07 -5.13
N ILE A 191 13.30 -3.80 -4.81
CA ILE A 191 11.94 -3.35 -4.49
C ILE A 191 11.02 -3.49 -5.71
N MET A 192 11.51 -3.12 -6.91
CA MET A 192 10.75 -3.28 -8.16
C MET A 192 10.45 -4.75 -8.44
N GLY A 193 11.45 -5.62 -8.28
CA GLY A 193 11.29 -7.06 -8.42
C GLY A 193 10.30 -7.66 -7.43
N ALA A 194 10.37 -7.27 -6.15
CA ALA A 194 9.43 -7.72 -5.12
C ALA A 194 8.01 -7.20 -5.39
N SER A 195 7.85 -5.94 -5.79
CA SER A 195 6.54 -5.35 -6.10
C SER A 195 5.89 -6.01 -7.32
N ARG A 196 6.66 -6.32 -8.35
CA ARG A 196 6.18 -7.05 -9.53
C ARG A 196 5.67 -8.44 -9.15
N ARG A 197 6.39 -9.14 -8.27
CA ARG A 197 5.99 -10.45 -7.79
C ARG A 197 4.75 -10.40 -6.89
N VAL A 198 4.68 -9.44 -5.96
CA VAL A 198 3.53 -9.34 -5.06
C VAL A 198 2.23 -9.09 -5.83
N MET A 199 2.27 -8.22 -6.84
CA MET A 199 1.10 -7.97 -7.69
C MET A 199 0.70 -9.18 -8.54
N ALA A 200 1.67 -9.99 -8.98
CA ALA A 200 1.41 -11.22 -9.73
C ALA A 200 0.86 -12.35 -8.85
N ASP A 201 1.44 -12.53 -7.65
CA ASP A 201 1.13 -13.63 -6.76
C ASP A 201 -0.14 -13.36 -5.90
N HIS A 202 -0.58 -12.10 -5.79
CA HIS A 202 -1.75 -11.68 -5.01
C HIS A 202 -2.78 -10.91 -5.88
N PRO A 203 -3.58 -11.60 -6.72
CA PRO A 203 -4.49 -10.95 -7.66
C PRO A 203 -5.64 -10.16 -6.99
N ALA A 204 -5.81 -10.30 -5.69
CA ALA A 204 -6.72 -9.44 -4.91
C ALA A 204 -6.20 -8.01 -4.75
N LEU A 205 -4.89 -7.79 -4.88
CA LEU A 205 -4.30 -6.46 -4.97
C LEU A 205 -4.59 -5.88 -6.36
N SER A 206 -5.44 -4.88 -6.45
CA SER A 206 -5.92 -4.34 -7.73
C SER A 206 -5.23 -3.04 -8.13
N VAL A 207 -4.58 -2.36 -7.19
CA VAL A 207 -3.91 -1.07 -7.40
C VAL A 207 -2.48 -1.16 -6.87
N LEU A 208 -1.53 -0.80 -7.72
CA LEU A 208 -0.15 -0.53 -7.31
C LEU A 208 0.04 0.97 -7.14
N ILE A 209 0.57 1.38 -6.00
CA ILE A 209 0.95 2.77 -5.72
C ILE A 209 2.47 2.85 -5.82
N PRO A 210 3.03 3.32 -6.94
CA PRO A 210 4.46 3.19 -7.25
C PRO A 210 5.30 4.34 -6.67
N SER A 211 5.18 4.63 -5.37
CA SER A 211 5.90 5.73 -4.72
C SER A 211 7.42 5.57 -4.84
N GLY A 212 7.94 4.34 -4.78
CA GLY A 212 9.37 4.08 -4.97
C GLY A 212 9.87 4.48 -6.35
N THR A 213 9.09 4.21 -7.39
CA THR A 213 9.38 4.63 -8.76
C THR A 213 9.29 6.15 -8.91
N ALA A 214 8.29 6.79 -8.29
CA ALA A 214 8.12 8.24 -8.32
C ALA A 214 9.30 8.97 -7.65
N ILE A 215 9.72 8.52 -6.49
CA ILE A 215 10.88 9.07 -5.78
C ILE A 215 12.16 8.89 -6.61
N GLN A 216 12.34 7.74 -7.27
CA GLN A 216 13.49 7.52 -8.13
C GLN A 216 13.46 8.40 -9.39
N ALA A 217 12.28 8.61 -9.98
CA ALA A 217 12.11 9.52 -11.12
C ALA A 217 12.42 10.98 -10.72
N ALA A 218 11.93 11.42 -9.57
CA ALA A 218 12.18 12.77 -9.05
C ALA A 218 13.68 13.00 -8.74
N ARG A 219 14.37 12.02 -8.14
CA ARG A 219 15.82 12.08 -7.93
C ARG A 219 16.60 12.29 -9.23
N ARG A 220 16.22 11.56 -10.27
CA ARG A 220 16.90 11.67 -11.59
C ARG A 220 16.63 12.99 -12.29
N ALA A 221 15.39 13.46 -12.25
CA ALA A 221 15.01 14.70 -12.91
C ALA A 221 15.52 15.96 -12.18
N GLY A 222 15.65 15.90 -10.88
CA GLY A 222 16.07 17.03 -10.02
C GLY A 222 17.59 17.18 -9.87
N GLY A 223 18.40 16.31 -10.47
CA GLY A 223 19.84 16.31 -10.21
C GLY A 223 20.16 15.79 -8.81
N ASP A 224 20.82 16.60 -7.97
CA ASP A 224 21.25 16.21 -6.62
C ASP A 224 20.17 16.35 -5.54
N TYR A 225 18.88 16.27 -5.88
CA TYR A 225 17.81 16.32 -4.89
C TYR A 225 17.88 15.09 -3.97
N ASP A 226 18.35 15.29 -2.75
CA ASP A 226 18.07 14.36 -1.66
C ASP A 226 16.62 14.56 -1.23
N LEU A 227 15.76 13.60 -1.55
CA LEU A 227 14.34 13.59 -1.18
C LEU A 227 14.10 12.96 0.18
N THR A 228 15.17 12.77 0.97
CA THR A 228 15.09 12.19 2.31
C THR A 228 15.65 13.14 3.36
N ARG A 229 15.11 13.07 4.60
CA ARG A 229 15.58 13.89 5.73
C ARG A 229 16.68 13.21 6.59
N ASP A 230 16.84 11.91 6.44
CA ASP A 230 17.73 11.08 7.26
C ASP A 230 18.29 9.88 6.50
N GLY A 231 18.26 9.95 5.16
CA GLY A 231 18.73 8.90 4.28
C GLY A 231 17.70 7.83 3.93
N TYR A 232 16.49 7.85 4.53
CA TYR A 232 15.44 6.87 4.23
C TYR A 232 14.00 7.36 4.40
N HIS A 233 13.69 8.24 5.36
CA HIS A 233 12.41 8.91 5.42
C HIS A 233 12.37 10.09 4.45
N LEU A 234 11.24 10.33 3.81
CA LEU A 234 11.11 11.45 2.88
C LEU A 234 11.29 12.79 3.57
N ASP A 235 11.90 13.76 2.89
CA ASP A 235 11.90 15.13 3.34
C ASP A 235 10.45 15.66 3.47
N LEU A 236 10.30 16.66 4.33
CA LEU A 236 8.98 17.14 4.71
C LEU A 236 8.28 17.97 3.63
N LEU A 237 8.91 18.21 2.51
CA LEU A 237 8.38 19.07 1.44
C LEU A 237 8.26 18.29 0.13
N THR A 238 9.34 18.19 -0.65
CA THR A 238 9.30 17.64 -2.01
C THR A 238 9.10 16.13 -2.03
N GLY A 239 9.77 15.39 -1.14
CA GLY A 239 9.64 13.95 -1.06
C GLY A 239 8.21 13.52 -0.67
N ARG A 240 7.65 14.08 0.41
CA ARG A 240 6.27 13.78 0.83
C ARG A 240 5.24 14.20 -0.21
N TYR A 241 5.43 15.36 -0.83
CA TYR A 241 4.52 15.82 -1.88
C TYR A 241 4.55 14.90 -3.11
N THR A 242 5.73 14.43 -3.52
CA THR A 242 5.86 13.45 -4.61
C THR A 242 5.10 12.14 -4.30
N ALA A 243 5.25 11.60 -3.09
CA ALA A 243 4.54 10.40 -2.66
C ALA A 243 3.01 10.63 -2.63
N ALA A 244 2.55 11.76 -2.10
CA ALA A 244 1.13 12.13 -2.05
C ALA A 244 0.53 12.31 -3.46
N CYS A 245 1.26 12.92 -4.40
CA CYS A 245 0.88 13.01 -5.82
C CYS A 245 0.73 11.61 -6.44
N THR A 246 1.63 10.69 -6.11
CA THR A 246 1.56 9.30 -6.62
C THR A 246 0.33 8.57 -6.09
N TRP A 247 0.00 8.72 -4.81
CA TRP A 247 -1.21 8.16 -4.24
C TRP A 247 -2.46 8.71 -4.92
N PHE A 248 -2.51 10.03 -5.14
CA PHE A 248 -3.65 10.66 -5.85
C PHE A 248 -3.87 10.02 -7.22
N GLU A 249 -2.86 9.99 -8.06
CA GLU A 249 -3.00 9.49 -9.42
C GLU A 249 -3.28 7.99 -9.46
N ALA A 250 -2.64 7.19 -8.60
CA ALA A 250 -2.87 5.75 -8.54
C ALA A 250 -4.30 5.39 -8.10
N ILE A 251 -4.91 6.15 -7.19
CA ILE A 251 -6.25 5.88 -6.67
C ILE A 251 -7.34 6.39 -7.62
N PHE A 252 -7.18 7.60 -8.16
CA PHE A 252 -8.22 8.24 -8.96
C PHE A 252 -8.08 8.00 -10.47
N GLY A 253 -6.93 7.54 -10.93
CA GLY A 253 -6.66 7.36 -12.37
C GLY A 253 -6.65 8.68 -13.15
N GLU A 254 -6.54 9.80 -12.46
CA GLU A 254 -6.49 11.13 -13.04
C GLU A 254 -5.09 11.71 -12.89
N SER A 255 -4.55 12.30 -13.96
CA SER A 255 -3.22 12.91 -13.90
C SER A 255 -3.12 13.98 -12.82
N VAL A 256 -2.09 13.88 -11.99
CA VAL A 256 -1.80 14.89 -10.98
C VAL A 256 -1.07 16.10 -11.55
N VAL A 257 -0.57 16.00 -12.79
CA VAL A 257 0.13 17.11 -13.45
C VAL A 257 -0.82 18.29 -13.64
N GLY A 258 -0.41 19.45 -13.14
CA GLY A 258 -1.24 20.66 -13.14
C GLY A 258 -2.20 20.76 -11.96
N ASN A 259 -2.11 19.87 -10.95
CA ASN A 259 -2.86 20.03 -9.71
C ASN A 259 -2.50 21.39 -9.08
N PRO A 260 -3.50 22.25 -8.74
CA PRO A 260 -3.24 23.61 -8.29
C PRO A 260 -2.70 23.69 -6.85
N TYR A 261 -2.78 22.61 -6.07
CA TYR A 261 -2.24 22.61 -4.72
C TYR A 261 -0.71 22.55 -4.74
N ARG A 262 -0.10 23.42 -3.95
CA ARG A 262 1.33 23.46 -3.73
C ARG A 262 1.61 23.78 -2.25
N PRO A 263 2.40 22.96 -1.56
CA PRO A 263 2.78 23.22 -0.17
C PRO A 263 3.46 24.59 0.02
N ALA A 264 3.23 25.23 1.16
CA ALA A 264 3.94 26.43 1.52
C ALA A 264 5.45 26.20 1.53
N GLY A 265 6.22 27.09 0.92
CA GLY A 265 7.68 26.98 0.80
C GLY A 265 8.18 26.18 -0.41
N MET A 266 7.30 25.48 -1.12
CA MET A 266 7.66 24.78 -2.36
C MET A 266 7.61 25.75 -3.55
N THR A 267 8.60 25.69 -4.45
CA THR A 267 8.58 26.43 -5.71
C THR A 267 7.67 25.78 -6.74
N GLU A 268 7.25 26.52 -7.78
CA GLU A 268 6.48 25.93 -8.89
C GLU A 268 7.25 24.83 -9.62
N GLU A 269 8.54 25.01 -9.77
CA GLU A 269 9.43 24.02 -10.42
C GLU A 269 9.49 22.72 -9.62
N GLN A 270 9.62 22.80 -8.27
CA GLN A 270 9.59 21.62 -7.40
C GLN A 270 8.23 20.91 -7.47
N ALA A 271 7.13 21.66 -7.46
CA ALA A 271 5.80 21.08 -7.57
C ALA A 271 5.59 20.37 -8.92
N ARG A 272 5.99 21.03 -10.02
CA ARG A 272 5.92 20.46 -11.36
C ARG A 272 6.74 19.16 -11.46
N LEU A 273 7.98 19.20 -11.00
CA LEU A 273 8.85 18.02 -10.99
C LEU A 273 8.25 16.84 -10.19
N ALA A 274 7.71 17.11 -9.01
CA ALA A 274 7.06 16.10 -8.19
C ALA A 274 5.82 15.49 -8.87
N GLN A 275 4.98 16.32 -9.49
CA GLN A 275 3.79 15.89 -10.21
C GLN A 275 4.15 15.06 -11.45
N GLU A 276 5.13 15.50 -12.24
CA GLU A 276 5.61 14.78 -13.42
C GLU A 276 6.26 13.44 -13.05
N ALA A 277 7.03 13.39 -11.96
CA ALA A 277 7.61 12.16 -11.44
C ALA A 277 6.53 11.16 -10.99
N ALA A 278 5.49 11.62 -10.32
CA ALA A 278 4.35 10.80 -9.92
C ALA A 278 3.60 10.25 -11.14
N HIS A 279 3.31 11.11 -12.13
CA HIS A 279 2.67 10.72 -13.39
C HIS A 279 3.49 9.68 -14.17
N THR A 280 4.79 9.91 -14.29
CA THR A 280 5.71 8.97 -14.93
C THR A 280 5.69 7.61 -14.23
N ALA A 281 5.72 7.61 -12.90
CA ALA A 281 5.70 6.39 -12.10
C ALA A 281 4.39 5.61 -12.25
N VAL A 282 3.23 6.26 -12.23
CA VAL A 282 1.94 5.58 -12.42
C VAL A 282 1.83 5.00 -13.83
N SER A 283 2.35 5.69 -14.84
CA SER A 283 2.38 5.23 -16.22
C SER A 283 3.36 4.08 -16.45
N SER A 284 4.46 4.02 -15.69
CA SER A 284 5.51 3.00 -15.78
C SER A 284 5.97 2.54 -14.38
N PRO A 285 5.14 1.75 -13.68
CA PRO A 285 5.25 1.57 -12.23
C PRO A 285 6.48 0.79 -11.75
N TYR A 286 7.19 0.15 -12.66
CA TYR A 286 8.41 -0.59 -12.34
C TYR A 286 9.67 0.05 -12.91
N GLY A 287 9.56 1.27 -13.41
CA GLY A 287 10.69 2.01 -13.96
C GLY A 287 11.27 1.39 -15.25
N ASP A 288 10.46 0.65 -15.99
CA ASP A 288 10.88 0.09 -17.29
C ASP A 288 11.23 1.25 -18.23
N GLY A 289 12.52 1.48 -18.46
CA GLY A 289 13.03 2.63 -19.23
C GLY A 289 13.82 3.67 -18.41
N PHE A 290 14.04 3.43 -17.12
CA PHE A 290 14.94 4.24 -16.28
C PHE A 290 16.38 3.70 -16.28
#